data_a3b5e04d1ea0a8bbf69d4220cd58b47b
#
_entry.id   a3b5e04d1ea0a8bbf69d4220cd58b47b
#
_cell.length_a   1.000
_cell.length_b   1.000
_cell.length_c   1.000
_cell.angle_alpha   90.00
_cell.angle_beta   90.00
_cell.angle_gamma   90.00
#
_symmetry.space_group_name_H-M   'P 1'
#
loop_
_entity.id
_entity.type
_entity.pdbx_description
1 polymer ?
#
loop_
_entity_poly.entity_id
_entity_poly.type
_entity_poly.pdbx_seq_one_letter_code
_entity_poly.pdbx_strand_id
1 'polypeptide(L)'
;MQRVTPRVYTDTTQRGCNPSFVVTSDGVVVIDTPQLPTKAVALRREAETHGPIRYVINTEHHVDHIFGNYYFRGAGPVIAHAEVARNFMLATQHPSPYAYAREALPTDDPEGLAIFPDEATYFQDPNRPAITFTQDLTLKLGGHTFELLFTPGHTVGQIAVHVPEERVVFTGDTIFCQCQTWLYVSNVDQWLAALERIRALDVDHLVPGHGPVTTKAYVDVQRAFLLEWVTAVAAGIAQGWSKEECIARISFADRYPVDVGQGYMMGHIQRENVSALYDKLVAGVRP
;
A
#
# COMPACT_ATOMS: atom_id res chain seq x y z
N MET A 1 11.18 -14.52 0.71
CA MET A 1 9.75 -14.52 1.16
C MET A 1 9.62 -15.12 2.57
N GLN A 2 8.82 -14.49 3.43
CA GLN A 2 8.39 -15.03 4.73
C GLN A 2 7.12 -15.85 4.52
N ARG A 3 7.06 -17.04 5.14
CA ARG A 3 5.84 -17.86 5.15
C ARG A 3 4.99 -17.46 6.35
N VAL A 4 3.80 -16.91 6.09
CA VAL A 4 2.83 -16.47 7.13
C VAL A 4 1.95 -17.64 7.59
N THR A 5 1.40 -18.40 6.62
CA THR A 5 0.66 -19.66 6.84
C THR A 5 1.19 -20.72 5.88
N PRO A 6 0.70 -21.97 5.91
CA PRO A 6 1.11 -22.97 4.93
C PRO A 6 0.89 -22.57 3.46
N ARG A 7 0.00 -21.60 3.19
CA ARG A 7 -0.40 -21.18 1.85
C ARG A 7 -0.11 -19.70 1.56
N VAL A 8 0.28 -18.91 2.56
CA VAL A 8 0.46 -17.45 2.43
C VAL A 8 1.93 -17.08 2.59
N TYR A 9 2.44 -16.29 1.66
CA TYR A 9 3.81 -15.80 1.61
C TYR A 9 3.82 -14.30 1.41
N THR A 10 4.76 -13.60 2.06
CA THR A 10 4.97 -12.15 1.93
C THR A 10 6.45 -11.79 1.98
N ASP A 11 6.84 -10.63 1.48
CA ASP A 11 8.19 -10.07 1.66
C ASP A 11 8.09 -8.70 2.33
N THR A 12 8.59 -8.60 3.54
CA THR A 12 8.61 -7.37 4.36
C THR A 12 10.01 -6.77 4.48
N THR A 13 10.94 -7.18 3.61
CA THR A 13 12.36 -6.84 3.73
C THR A 13 12.87 -5.92 2.62
N GLN A 14 12.00 -5.48 1.75
CA GLN A 14 12.34 -4.62 0.61
C GLN A 14 11.72 -3.23 0.75
N ARG A 15 12.20 -2.29 -0.05
CA ARG A 15 11.60 -0.96 -0.19
C ARG A 15 10.22 -1.06 -0.84
N GLY A 16 9.27 -0.27 -0.33
CA GLY A 16 7.91 -0.19 -0.83
C GLY A 16 6.99 -1.23 -0.19
N CYS A 17 5.92 -1.58 -0.87
CA CYS A 17 4.89 -2.44 -0.31
C CYS A 17 5.41 -3.82 0.11
N ASN A 18 4.63 -4.53 0.91
CA ASN A 18 4.81 -5.95 1.25
C ASN A 18 4.12 -6.85 0.21
N PRO A 19 4.77 -7.16 -0.92
CA PRO A 19 4.15 -7.99 -1.93
C PRO A 19 3.95 -9.40 -1.40
N SER A 20 2.83 -9.99 -1.77
CA SER A 20 2.41 -11.26 -1.19
C SER A 20 1.82 -12.19 -2.23
N PHE A 21 1.71 -13.47 -1.90
CA PHE A 21 0.88 -14.39 -2.68
C PHE A 21 0.25 -15.49 -1.83
N VAL A 22 -0.86 -15.99 -2.33
CA VAL A 22 -1.62 -17.10 -1.74
C VAL A 22 -1.64 -18.27 -2.71
N VAL A 23 -1.24 -19.46 -2.23
CA VAL A 23 -1.24 -20.70 -3.01
C VAL A 23 -2.56 -21.43 -2.81
N THR A 24 -3.27 -21.70 -3.90
CA THR A 24 -4.53 -22.44 -3.89
C THR A 24 -4.39 -23.77 -4.64
N SER A 25 -5.41 -24.63 -4.61
CA SER A 25 -5.37 -25.87 -5.40
C SER A 25 -5.50 -25.65 -6.91
N ASP A 26 -5.84 -24.42 -7.36
CA ASP A 26 -6.02 -24.07 -8.79
C ASP A 26 -5.07 -22.95 -9.23
N GLY A 27 -3.95 -22.78 -8.57
CA GLY A 27 -2.94 -21.79 -8.89
C GLY A 27 -2.74 -20.76 -7.81
N VAL A 28 -2.11 -19.64 -8.16
CA VAL A 28 -1.61 -18.61 -7.23
C VAL A 28 -2.34 -17.29 -7.46
N VAL A 29 -2.65 -16.60 -6.37
CA VAL A 29 -3.11 -15.20 -6.39
C VAL A 29 -2.00 -14.33 -5.79
N VAL A 30 -1.50 -13.36 -6.57
CA VAL A 30 -0.51 -12.37 -6.13
C VAL A 30 -1.25 -11.14 -5.61
N ILE A 31 -0.76 -10.55 -4.52
CA ILE A 31 -1.31 -9.33 -3.90
C ILE A 31 -0.20 -8.29 -3.86
N ASP A 32 -0.40 -7.20 -4.57
CA ASP A 32 0.52 -6.13 -4.87
C ASP A 32 1.82 -6.56 -5.58
N THR A 33 2.43 -5.64 -6.27
CA THR A 33 3.64 -5.88 -7.04
C THR A 33 4.69 -4.81 -6.74
N PRO A 34 5.91 -5.22 -6.35
CA PRO A 34 6.93 -4.26 -5.91
C PRO A 34 7.38 -3.32 -7.02
N GLN A 35 7.77 -2.10 -6.64
CA GLN A 35 8.30 -1.13 -7.58
C GLN A 35 9.69 -1.48 -8.12
N LEU A 36 10.46 -2.30 -7.38
CA LEU A 36 11.81 -2.70 -7.75
C LEU A 36 11.78 -3.84 -8.77
N PRO A 37 12.37 -3.67 -9.96
CA PRO A 37 12.29 -4.64 -11.06
C PRO A 37 12.76 -6.04 -10.71
N THR A 38 13.94 -6.17 -10.08
CA THR A 38 14.47 -7.50 -9.71
C THR A 38 13.58 -8.18 -8.67
N LYS A 39 12.98 -7.43 -7.77
CA LYS A 39 12.05 -7.93 -6.76
C LYS A 39 10.73 -8.39 -7.40
N ALA A 40 10.20 -7.63 -8.36
CA ALA A 40 9.00 -8.02 -9.10
C ALA A 40 9.22 -9.31 -9.90
N VAL A 41 10.37 -9.44 -10.58
CA VAL A 41 10.74 -10.66 -11.30
C VAL A 41 10.95 -11.84 -10.35
N ALA A 42 11.59 -11.62 -9.20
CA ALA A 42 11.80 -12.66 -8.18
C ALA A 42 10.47 -13.13 -7.57
N LEU A 43 9.57 -12.21 -7.22
CA LEU A 43 8.23 -12.52 -6.71
C LEU A 43 7.46 -13.38 -7.72
N ARG A 44 7.44 -12.99 -8.99
CA ARG A 44 6.78 -13.76 -10.05
C ARG A 44 7.34 -15.16 -10.15
N ARG A 45 8.66 -15.31 -10.22
CA ARG A 45 9.31 -16.62 -10.31
C ARG A 45 8.98 -17.51 -9.11
N GLU A 46 9.04 -16.95 -7.90
CA GLU A 46 8.70 -17.69 -6.69
C GLU A 46 7.24 -18.16 -6.72
N ALA A 47 6.30 -17.27 -7.03
CA ALA A 47 4.89 -17.61 -7.12
C ALA A 47 4.63 -18.71 -8.17
N GLU A 48 5.27 -18.64 -9.33
CA GLU A 48 5.14 -19.62 -10.42
C GLU A 48 5.69 -21.02 -10.04
N THR A 49 6.57 -21.14 -9.03
CA THR A 49 7.00 -22.47 -8.51
C THR A 49 5.88 -23.22 -7.81
N HIS A 50 4.85 -22.51 -7.34
CA HIS A 50 3.70 -23.10 -6.65
C HIS A 50 2.51 -23.37 -7.60
N GLY A 51 2.55 -22.88 -8.82
CA GLY A 51 1.50 -23.05 -9.83
C GLY A 51 1.32 -21.82 -10.71
N PRO A 52 0.42 -21.88 -11.72
CA PRO A 52 0.17 -20.72 -12.56
C PRO A 52 -0.44 -19.58 -11.77
N ILE A 53 0.04 -18.34 -12.01
CA ILE A 53 -0.59 -17.15 -11.44
C ILE A 53 -1.93 -16.94 -12.14
N ARG A 54 -3.01 -16.95 -11.36
CA ARG A 54 -4.37 -16.80 -11.87
C ARG A 54 -4.85 -15.35 -11.84
N TYR A 55 -4.42 -14.61 -10.81
CA TYR A 55 -4.79 -13.21 -10.62
C TYR A 55 -3.65 -12.45 -9.96
N VAL A 56 -3.58 -11.16 -10.29
CA VAL A 56 -2.83 -10.15 -9.53
C VAL A 56 -3.85 -9.19 -8.95
N ILE A 57 -3.83 -8.95 -7.66
CA ILE A 57 -4.72 -8.00 -6.98
C ILE A 57 -3.90 -6.81 -6.55
N ASN A 58 -4.27 -5.59 -6.94
CA ASN A 58 -3.67 -4.39 -6.38
C ASN A 58 -4.56 -3.81 -5.29
N THR A 59 -3.98 -3.56 -4.12
CA THR A 59 -4.71 -3.01 -2.98
C THR A 59 -4.96 -1.52 -3.14
N GLU A 60 -4.10 -0.82 -3.87
CA GLU A 60 -4.20 0.61 -4.12
C GLU A 60 -3.40 1.04 -5.36
N HIS A 61 -3.25 2.38 -5.61
CA HIS A 61 -2.64 2.91 -6.83
C HIS A 61 -1.26 3.55 -6.66
N HIS A 62 -0.68 3.59 -5.46
CA HIS A 62 0.68 4.10 -5.31
C HIS A 62 1.68 3.20 -6.05
N VAL A 63 2.75 3.82 -6.50
CA VAL A 63 3.72 3.23 -7.43
C VAL A 63 4.32 1.94 -6.92
N ASP A 64 4.54 1.83 -5.63
CA ASP A 64 5.14 0.67 -4.98
C ASP A 64 4.19 -0.53 -4.82
N HIS A 65 2.89 -0.35 -5.11
CA HIS A 65 1.90 -1.43 -5.17
C HIS A 65 1.58 -1.89 -6.61
N ILE A 66 1.84 -1.04 -7.62
CA ILE A 66 1.37 -1.28 -8.99
C ILE A 66 2.45 -1.26 -10.07
N PHE A 67 3.61 -0.63 -9.84
CA PHE A 67 4.65 -0.49 -10.88
C PHE A 67 5.09 -1.85 -11.41
N GLY A 68 5.26 -2.83 -10.53
CA GLY A 68 5.67 -4.18 -10.85
C GLY A 68 4.69 -4.98 -11.71
N ASN A 69 3.43 -4.52 -11.88
CA ASN A 69 2.45 -5.15 -12.77
C ASN A 69 3.03 -5.39 -14.17
N TYR A 70 3.89 -4.49 -14.64
CA TYR A 70 4.62 -4.61 -15.90
C TYR A 70 5.33 -5.97 -16.06
N TYR A 71 5.93 -6.47 -14.99
CA TYR A 71 6.65 -7.75 -14.98
C TYR A 71 5.74 -8.97 -14.85
N PHE A 72 4.44 -8.76 -14.61
CA PHE A 72 3.41 -9.80 -14.51
C PHE A 72 2.55 -9.93 -15.78
N ARG A 73 2.91 -9.25 -16.88
CA ARG A 73 2.19 -9.39 -18.15
C ARG A 73 2.13 -10.85 -18.58
N GLY A 74 0.95 -11.29 -18.97
CA GLY A 74 0.67 -12.68 -19.38
C GLY A 74 0.59 -13.69 -18.23
N ALA A 75 0.77 -13.27 -16.98
CA ALA A 75 0.64 -14.16 -15.82
C ALA A 75 -0.80 -14.34 -15.32
N GLY A 76 -1.69 -13.40 -15.64
CA GLY A 76 -3.10 -13.41 -15.22
C GLY A 76 -3.66 -11.99 -15.23
N PRO A 77 -5.00 -11.81 -15.22
CA PRO A 77 -5.60 -10.49 -15.19
C PRO A 77 -5.34 -9.79 -13.84
N VAL A 78 -5.15 -8.48 -13.90
CA VAL A 78 -5.06 -7.62 -12.72
C VAL A 78 -6.46 -7.23 -12.27
N ILE A 79 -6.73 -7.36 -10.97
CA ILE A 79 -7.98 -6.98 -10.30
C ILE A 79 -7.68 -5.81 -9.37
N ALA A 80 -8.48 -4.75 -9.41
CA ALA A 80 -8.36 -3.63 -8.49
C ALA A 80 -9.68 -2.86 -8.36
N HIS A 81 -9.79 -2.00 -7.35
CA HIS A 81 -10.90 -1.06 -7.28
C HIS A 81 -10.88 -0.09 -8.48
N ALA A 82 -12.04 0.37 -8.94
CA ALA A 82 -12.14 1.26 -10.10
C ALA A 82 -11.35 2.55 -9.95
N GLU A 83 -11.21 3.08 -8.73
CA GLU A 83 -10.38 4.26 -8.47
C GLU A 83 -8.88 3.97 -8.64
N VAL A 84 -8.41 2.75 -8.38
CA VAL A 84 -7.03 2.34 -8.70
C VAL A 84 -6.78 2.42 -10.20
N ALA A 85 -7.71 1.89 -11.00
CA ALA A 85 -7.60 1.93 -12.46
C ALA A 85 -7.63 3.38 -13.01
N ARG A 86 -8.44 4.27 -12.41
CA ARG A 86 -8.48 5.70 -12.78
C ARG A 86 -7.21 6.44 -12.45
N ASN A 87 -6.62 6.14 -11.30
CA ASN A 87 -5.42 6.82 -10.81
C ASN A 87 -4.11 6.10 -11.17
N PHE A 88 -4.20 5.03 -11.97
CA PHE A 88 -3.06 4.18 -12.31
C PHE A 88 -1.95 4.98 -13.02
N MET A 89 -0.83 5.14 -12.34
CA MET A 89 0.37 5.82 -12.87
C MET A 89 0.09 7.24 -13.41
N LEU A 90 -0.88 7.95 -12.85
CA LEU A 90 -1.16 9.34 -13.25
C LEU A 90 0.02 10.24 -12.88
N ALA A 91 0.53 10.98 -13.87
CA ALA A 91 1.60 11.95 -13.70
C ALA A 91 1.10 13.28 -13.11
N THR A 92 0.21 13.24 -12.11
CA THR A 92 -0.33 14.45 -11.44
C THR A 92 0.54 14.92 -10.29
N GLN A 93 1.52 14.13 -9.90
CA GLN A 93 2.47 14.44 -8.82
C GLN A 93 3.86 14.69 -9.39
N HIS A 94 4.67 15.45 -8.67
CA HIS A 94 6.06 15.67 -9.05
C HIS A 94 6.99 15.13 -7.93
N PRO A 95 7.91 14.18 -8.24
CA PRO A 95 8.12 13.56 -9.55
C PRO A 95 6.96 12.66 -9.99
N SER A 96 6.87 12.38 -11.29
CA SER A 96 5.88 11.41 -11.79
C SER A 96 6.11 10.04 -11.14
N PRO A 97 5.07 9.17 -11.02
CA PRO A 97 5.25 7.82 -10.45
C PRO A 97 6.32 7.00 -11.17
N TYR A 98 6.45 7.15 -12.49
CA TYR A 98 7.51 6.51 -13.26
C TYR A 98 8.91 7.04 -12.88
N ALA A 99 9.07 8.36 -12.77
CA ALA A 99 10.33 8.98 -12.37
C ALA A 99 10.71 8.57 -10.94
N TYR A 100 9.74 8.54 -10.02
CA TYR A 100 9.93 8.09 -8.64
C TYR A 100 10.40 6.63 -8.57
N ALA A 101 9.77 5.72 -9.34
CA ALA A 101 10.20 4.32 -9.41
C ALA A 101 11.66 4.20 -9.90
N ARG A 102 12.04 4.99 -10.91
CA ARG A 102 13.39 5.00 -11.48
C ARG A 102 14.45 5.56 -10.53
N GLU A 103 14.09 6.59 -9.75
CA GLU A 103 14.99 7.27 -8.82
C GLU A 103 15.54 6.34 -7.73
N ALA A 104 14.75 5.37 -7.30
CA ALA A 104 15.15 4.40 -6.29
C ALA A 104 16.23 3.40 -6.76
N LEU A 105 16.32 3.12 -8.08
CA LEU A 105 17.08 2.00 -8.60
C LEU A 105 18.59 2.05 -8.29
N PRO A 106 19.30 3.18 -8.46
CA PRO A 106 20.74 3.21 -8.21
C PRO A 106 21.14 2.76 -6.81
N THR A 107 20.25 2.99 -5.82
CA THR A 107 20.51 2.66 -4.42
C THR A 107 19.92 1.31 -4.03
N ASP A 108 18.66 1.05 -4.40
CA ASP A 108 17.88 -0.05 -3.84
C ASP A 108 17.80 -1.27 -4.78
N ASP A 109 18.01 -1.07 -6.09
CA ASP A 109 17.97 -2.13 -7.09
C ASP A 109 18.86 -1.81 -8.31
N PRO A 110 20.18 -1.68 -8.14
CA PRO A 110 21.07 -1.30 -9.24
C PRO A 110 21.05 -2.29 -10.42
N GLU A 111 20.85 -3.58 -10.18
CA GLU A 111 20.69 -4.59 -11.22
C GLU A 111 19.37 -4.41 -11.99
N GLY A 112 18.36 -3.86 -11.36
CA GLY A 112 17.06 -3.54 -11.93
C GLY A 112 17.15 -2.53 -13.07
N LEU A 113 18.18 -1.68 -13.11
CA LEU A 113 18.42 -0.73 -14.22
C LEU A 113 18.49 -1.42 -15.58
N ALA A 114 19.03 -2.63 -15.64
CA ALA A 114 19.18 -3.38 -16.90
C ALA A 114 17.84 -3.90 -17.47
N ILE A 115 16.83 -4.02 -16.62
CA ILE A 115 15.50 -4.54 -16.98
C ILE A 115 14.38 -3.53 -16.77
N PHE A 116 14.72 -2.30 -16.35
CA PHE A 116 13.77 -1.22 -16.21
C PHE A 116 13.38 -0.71 -17.61
N PRO A 117 12.09 -0.76 -17.99
CA PRO A 117 11.65 -0.30 -19.29
C PRO A 117 11.86 1.21 -19.45
N ASP A 118 12.12 1.71 -20.64
CA ASP A 118 11.95 3.14 -20.89
C ASP A 118 10.46 3.55 -20.74
N GLU A 119 10.25 4.84 -20.55
CA GLU A 119 8.92 5.36 -20.24
C GLU A 119 7.89 5.05 -21.33
N ALA A 120 8.27 5.18 -22.59
CA ALA A 120 7.36 4.89 -23.72
C ALA A 120 7.00 3.41 -23.77
N THR A 121 7.96 2.51 -23.57
CA THR A 121 7.75 1.06 -23.50
C THR A 121 6.87 0.70 -22.29
N TYR A 122 7.12 1.28 -21.13
CA TYR A 122 6.30 1.02 -19.94
C TYR A 122 4.83 1.37 -20.20
N PHE A 123 4.56 2.58 -20.72
CA PHE A 123 3.18 3.06 -20.92
C PHE A 123 2.45 2.44 -22.12
N GLN A 124 3.14 1.68 -22.99
CA GLN A 124 2.45 0.89 -24.01
C GLN A 124 1.60 -0.21 -23.39
N ASP A 125 2.12 -0.93 -22.41
CA ASP A 125 1.41 -1.99 -21.69
C ASP A 125 1.95 -2.14 -20.26
N PRO A 126 1.53 -1.29 -19.32
CA PRO A 126 1.93 -1.39 -17.93
C PRO A 126 1.17 -2.48 -17.16
N ASN A 127 0.37 -3.30 -17.85
CA ASN A 127 -0.52 -4.31 -17.27
C ASN A 127 -1.54 -3.70 -16.28
N ARG A 128 -2.39 -2.83 -16.82
CA ARG A 128 -3.45 -2.13 -16.04
C ARG A 128 -4.50 -3.13 -15.51
N PRO A 129 -5.25 -2.73 -14.46
CA PRO A 129 -6.39 -3.52 -14.01
C PRO A 129 -7.37 -3.83 -15.14
N ALA A 130 -7.56 -5.12 -15.41
CA ALA A 130 -8.49 -5.64 -16.43
C ALA A 130 -9.86 -5.94 -15.82
N ILE A 131 -9.91 -6.21 -14.52
CA ILE A 131 -11.14 -6.44 -13.76
C ILE A 131 -11.25 -5.37 -12.70
N THR A 132 -12.33 -4.57 -12.74
CA THR A 132 -12.54 -3.50 -11.76
C THR A 132 -13.89 -3.64 -11.08
N PHE A 133 -13.97 -3.16 -9.83
CA PHE A 133 -15.18 -3.14 -9.01
C PHE A 133 -15.27 -1.83 -8.23
N THR A 134 -16.44 -1.50 -7.68
CA THR A 134 -16.70 -0.20 -7.03
C THR A 134 -17.15 -0.30 -5.57
N GLN A 135 -17.34 -1.52 -5.08
CA GLN A 135 -17.73 -1.83 -3.70
C GLN A 135 -16.86 -3.01 -3.24
N ASP A 136 -17.45 -4.02 -2.61
CA ASP A 136 -16.74 -5.26 -2.32
C ASP A 136 -16.81 -6.24 -3.48
N LEU A 137 -15.82 -7.12 -3.57
CA LEU A 137 -15.81 -8.21 -4.52
C LEU A 137 -15.40 -9.51 -3.80
N THR A 138 -16.11 -10.59 -4.07
CA THR A 138 -15.71 -11.93 -3.63
C THR A 138 -15.22 -12.73 -4.83
N LEU A 139 -13.98 -13.20 -4.75
CA LEU A 139 -13.35 -14.10 -5.70
C LEU A 139 -13.15 -15.46 -5.06
N LYS A 140 -13.52 -16.55 -5.76
CA LYS A 140 -13.26 -17.92 -5.30
C LYS A 140 -12.31 -18.62 -6.25
N LEU A 141 -11.25 -19.24 -5.71
CA LEU A 141 -10.26 -19.97 -6.48
C LEU A 141 -9.67 -21.12 -5.65
N GLY A 142 -9.72 -22.33 -6.19
CA GLY A 142 -8.99 -23.47 -5.65
C GLY A 142 -9.22 -23.75 -4.16
N GLY A 143 -10.47 -23.66 -3.72
CA GLY A 143 -10.86 -23.88 -2.31
C GLY A 143 -10.62 -22.70 -1.38
N HIS A 144 -10.18 -21.55 -1.90
CA HIS A 144 -10.01 -20.33 -1.14
C HIS A 144 -11.01 -19.26 -1.59
N THR A 145 -11.42 -18.44 -0.63
CA THR A 145 -12.23 -17.23 -0.82
C THR A 145 -11.32 -16.02 -0.61
N PHE A 146 -11.37 -15.07 -1.54
CA PHE A 146 -10.72 -13.77 -1.44
C PHE A 146 -11.82 -12.73 -1.35
N GLU A 147 -12.01 -12.15 -0.18
CA GLU A 147 -12.93 -11.04 0.03
C GLU A 147 -12.15 -9.73 -0.14
N LEU A 148 -12.35 -9.06 -1.27
CA LEU A 148 -11.76 -7.77 -1.58
C LEU A 148 -12.68 -6.71 -1.00
N LEU A 149 -12.29 -6.16 0.14
CA LEU A 149 -13.10 -5.24 0.94
C LEU A 149 -12.72 -3.80 0.60
N PHE A 150 -13.66 -2.99 0.18
CA PHE A 150 -13.41 -1.57 -0.07
C PHE A 150 -13.15 -0.85 1.25
N THR A 151 -11.92 -0.41 1.48
CA THR A 151 -11.41 0.23 2.70
C THR A 151 -10.74 1.56 2.39
N PRO A 152 -11.46 2.54 1.79
CA PRO A 152 -10.86 3.81 1.43
C PRO A 152 -10.37 4.56 2.68
N GLY A 153 -9.42 5.45 2.49
CA GLY A 153 -8.88 6.26 3.57
C GLY A 153 -7.47 6.71 3.30
N HIS A 154 -6.51 5.80 3.23
CA HIS A 154 -5.16 6.12 2.77
C HIS A 154 -5.19 6.62 1.33
N THR A 155 -5.83 5.87 0.44
CA THR A 155 -6.19 6.32 -0.90
C THR A 155 -7.67 6.12 -1.18
N VAL A 156 -8.18 6.77 -2.24
CA VAL A 156 -9.60 6.69 -2.64
C VAL A 156 -9.99 5.32 -3.17
N GLY A 157 -9.02 4.50 -3.59
CA GLY A 157 -9.23 3.16 -4.14
C GLY A 157 -8.71 2.03 -3.26
N GLN A 158 -8.31 2.33 -2.02
CA GLN A 158 -7.76 1.36 -1.08
C GLN A 158 -8.71 0.21 -0.82
N ILE A 159 -8.20 -1.02 -0.86
CA ILE A 159 -8.91 -2.23 -0.46
C ILE A 159 -8.06 -3.04 0.53
N ALA A 160 -8.73 -3.88 1.33
CA ALA A 160 -8.10 -4.99 2.04
C ALA A 160 -8.52 -6.31 1.38
N VAL A 161 -7.63 -7.31 1.40
CA VAL A 161 -7.92 -8.66 0.90
C VAL A 161 -7.96 -9.62 2.07
N HIS A 162 -9.14 -10.10 2.42
CA HIS A 162 -9.33 -11.08 3.48
C HIS A 162 -9.42 -12.50 2.88
N VAL A 163 -8.68 -13.43 3.46
CA VAL A 163 -8.66 -14.85 3.07
C VAL A 163 -9.07 -15.66 4.30
N PRO A 164 -10.39 -15.95 4.47
CA PRO A 164 -10.93 -16.59 5.67
C PRO A 164 -10.31 -17.95 5.98
N GLU A 165 -10.06 -18.77 4.96
CA GLU A 165 -9.51 -20.13 5.11
C GLU A 165 -8.10 -20.11 5.70
N GLU A 166 -7.36 -19.04 5.49
CA GLU A 166 -6.00 -18.83 6.04
C GLU A 166 -6.01 -17.94 7.29
N ARG A 167 -7.15 -17.35 7.67
CA ARG A 167 -7.30 -16.37 8.76
C ARG A 167 -6.32 -15.21 8.63
N VAL A 168 -6.14 -14.72 7.39
CA VAL A 168 -5.20 -13.65 7.03
C VAL A 168 -5.96 -12.50 6.37
N VAL A 169 -5.57 -11.27 6.68
CA VAL A 169 -5.95 -10.07 5.94
C VAL A 169 -4.72 -9.32 5.46
N PHE A 170 -4.68 -8.99 4.17
CA PHE A 170 -3.71 -8.06 3.56
C PHE A 170 -4.37 -6.69 3.52
N THR A 171 -3.80 -5.74 4.20
CA THR A 171 -4.48 -4.46 4.42
C THR A 171 -4.09 -3.36 3.45
N GLY A 172 -3.07 -3.62 2.59
CA GLY A 172 -2.41 -2.51 1.91
C GLY A 172 -2.07 -1.41 2.91
N ASP A 173 -2.03 -0.19 2.47
CA ASP A 173 -1.63 0.98 3.26
C ASP A 173 -2.69 1.49 4.25
N THR A 174 -3.71 0.67 4.51
CA THR A 174 -4.55 0.89 5.69
C THR A 174 -3.75 0.71 6.98
N ILE A 175 -2.68 -0.12 6.96
CA ILE A 175 -1.77 -0.33 8.10
C ILE A 175 -0.31 -0.13 7.68
N PHE A 176 0.40 0.74 8.43
CA PHE A 176 1.84 0.94 8.43
C PHE A 176 2.39 0.38 9.74
N CYS A 177 2.90 -0.84 9.73
CA CYS A 177 3.32 -1.51 10.95
C CYS A 177 4.74 -1.11 11.34
N GLN A 178 4.88 -0.43 12.50
CA GLN A 178 6.17 0.00 13.04
C GLN A 178 6.99 0.91 12.10
N CYS A 179 6.32 1.61 11.18
CA CYS A 179 6.91 2.62 10.32
C CYS A 179 6.04 3.87 10.22
N GLN A 180 6.59 4.95 9.65
CA GLN A 180 5.87 6.21 9.48
C GLN A 180 4.68 6.05 8.56
N THR A 181 3.57 6.67 8.94
CA THR A 181 2.32 6.68 8.17
C THR A 181 2.29 7.89 7.24
N TRP A 182 1.86 7.69 6.00
CA TRP A 182 1.72 8.74 4.99
C TRP A 182 0.27 9.24 4.92
N LEU A 183 0.04 10.53 5.19
CA LEU A 183 -1.29 11.12 5.36
C LEU A 183 -1.67 12.11 4.26
N TYR A 184 -0.76 12.51 3.39
CA TYR A 184 -0.93 13.69 2.52
C TYR A 184 -2.12 13.61 1.54
N VAL A 185 -2.46 12.43 1.02
CA VAL A 185 -3.62 12.23 0.14
C VAL A 185 -4.81 11.58 0.84
N SER A 186 -4.70 11.27 2.13
CA SER A 186 -5.67 10.48 2.87
C SER A 186 -6.95 11.24 3.20
N ASN A 187 -7.99 10.46 3.53
CA ASN A 187 -9.16 10.92 4.28
C ASN A 187 -9.21 10.14 5.60
N VAL A 188 -8.90 10.81 6.72
CA VAL A 188 -8.74 10.15 8.01
C VAL A 188 -10.06 9.57 8.52
N ASP A 189 -11.20 10.22 8.29
CA ASP A 189 -12.52 9.69 8.71
C ASP A 189 -12.82 8.36 8.01
N GLN A 190 -12.57 8.30 6.69
CA GLN A 190 -12.71 7.05 5.93
C GLN A 190 -11.71 6.00 6.40
N TRP A 191 -10.49 6.42 6.71
CA TRP A 191 -9.45 5.51 7.20
C TRP A 191 -9.81 4.91 8.55
N LEU A 192 -10.35 5.71 9.47
CA LEU A 192 -10.84 5.22 10.76
C LEU A 192 -11.98 4.20 10.57
N ALA A 193 -12.91 4.45 9.64
CA ALA A 193 -13.95 3.49 9.30
C ALA A 193 -13.39 2.19 8.68
N ALA A 194 -12.38 2.29 7.82
CA ALA A 194 -11.67 1.15 7.25
C ALA A 194 -10.99 0.29 8.34
N LEU A 195 -10.35 0.94 9.32
CA LEU A 195 -9.73 0.25 10.46
C LEU A 195 -10.76 -0.52 11.29
N GLU A 196 -11.94 0.06 11.57
CA GLU A 196 -13.03 -0.65 12.28
C GLU A 196 -13.52 -1.85 11.46
N ARG A 197 -13.57 -1.73 10.14
CA ARG A 197 -13.93 -2.84 9.26
C ARG A 197 -12.94 -4.00 9.36
N ILE A 198 -11.63 -3.70 9.32
CA ILE A 198 -10.58 -4.70 9.48
C ILE A 198 -10.62 -5.31 10.89
N ARG A 199 -10.88 -4.50 11.91
CA ARG A 199 -10.98 -4.96 13.30
C ARG A 199 -12.07 -6.01 13.52
N ALA A 200 -13.17 -5.93 12.76
CA ALA A 200 -14.28 -6.87 12.83
C ALA A 200 -14.00 -8.25 12.23
N LEU A 201 -12.92 -8.40 11.44
CA LEU A 201 -12.58 -9.66 10.80
C LEU A 201 -12.08 -10.70 11.81
N ASP A 202 -12.36 -11.97 11.54
CA ASP A 202 -11.82 -13.09 12.30
C ASP A 202 -10.50 -13.57 11.67
N VAL A 203 -9.39 -12.95 12.09
CA VAL A 203 -8.05 -13.18 11.54
C VAL A 203 -7.02 -13.35 12.64
N ASP A 204 -6.00 -14.19 12.37
CA ASP A 204 -4.84 -14.39 13.23
C ASP A 204 -3.66 -13.55 12.77
N HIS A 205 -3.53 -13.33 11.46
CA HIS A 205 -2.43 -12.59 10.85
C HIS A 205 -2.93 -11.40 10.05
N LEU A 206 -2.23 -10.29 10.20
CA LEU A 206 -2.41 -9.08 9.43
C LEU A 206 -1.10 -8.80 8.68
N VAL A 207 -1.17 -8.80 7.34
CA VAL A 207 -0.08 -8.40 6.46
C VAL A 207 -0.31 -6.95 6.09
N PRO A 208 0.50 -6.00 6.63
CA PRO A 208 0.34 -4.57 6.35
C PRO A 208 0.86 -4.22 4.96
N GLY A 209 0.55 -3.02 4.48
CA GLY A 209 1.19 -2.49 3.27
C GLY A 209 2.69 -2.30 3.46
N HIS A 210 3.09 -1.82 4.65
CA HIS A 210 4.49 -1.59 5.03
C HIS A 210 4.79 -2.11 6.43
N GLY A 211 6.05 -2.56 6.62
CA GLY A 211 6.55 -3.05 7.90
C GLY A 211 6.24 -4.53 8.17
N PRO A 212 6.51 -5.04 9.37
CA PRO A 212 6.41 -6.48 9.67
C PRO A 212 4.98 -6.99 9.73
N VAL A 213 4.79 -8.29 9.42
CA VAL A 213 3.53 -9.01 9.68
C VAL A 213 3.17 -8.87 11.15
N THR A 214 1.90 -8.64 11.42
CA THR A 214 1.40 -8.37 12.77
C THR A 214 0.06 -9.06 13.04
N THR A 215 -0.62 -8.65 14.07
CA THR A 215 -1.95 -9.14 14.44
C THR A 215 -2.98 -8.02 14.41
N LYS A 216 -4.24 -8.38 14.53
CA LYS A 216 -5.36 -7.44 14.59
C LYS A 216 -5.22 -6.38 15.71
N ALA A 217 -4.46 -6.65 16.76
CA ALA A 217 -4.20 -5.67 17.82
C ALA A 217 -3.51 -4.39 17.29
N TYR A 218 -2.78 -4.46 16.17
CA TYR A 218 -2.12 -3.30 15.59
C TYR A 218 -3.09 -2.29 14.99
N VAL A 219 -4.33 -2.67 14.69
CA VAL A 219 -5.39 -1.75 14.24
C VAL A 219 -5.59 -0.60 15.22
N ASP A 220 -5.58 -0.89 16.53
CA ASP A 220 -5.73 0.14 17.57
C ASP A 220 -4.50 1.06 17.64
N VAL A 221 -3.30 0.53 17.37
CA VAL A 221 -2.07 1.32 17.30
C VAL A 221 -2.11 2.28 16.10
N GLN A 222 -2.45 1.78 14.92
CA GLN A 222 -2.59 2.63 13.73
C GLN A 222 -3.66 3.72 13.93
N ARG A 223 -4.80 3.35 14.50
CA ARG A 223 -5.88 4.29 14.83
C ARG A 223 -5.40 5.39 15.78
N ALA A 224 -4.71 5.03 16.86
CA ALA A 224 -4.19 5.98 17.82
C ALA A 224 -3.19 6.95 17.16
N PHE A 225 -2.31 6.45 16.30
CA PHE A 225 -1.32 7.28 15.62
C PHE A 225 -1.96 8.27 14.62
N LEU A 226 -3.00 7.87 13.88
CA LEU A 226 -3.77 8.79 13.03
C LEU A 226 -4.41 9.92 13.85
N LEU A 227 -5.04 9.58 14.97
CA LEU A 227 -5.69 10.57 15.85
C LEU A 227 -4.67 11.50 16.54
N GLU A 228 -3.47 11.01 16.85
CA GLU A 228 -2.38 11.82 17.40
C GLU A 228 -1.95 12.90 16.41
N TRP A 229 -1.77 12.56 15.12
CA TRP A 229 -1.49 13.51 14.05
C TRP A 229 -2.56 14.60 13.93
N VAL A 230 -3.83 14.20 13.83
CA VAL A 230 -4.97 15.13 13.70
C VAL A 230 -5.06 16.04 14.93
N THR A 231 -4.94 15.48 16.11
CA THR A 231 -5.04 16.23 17.37
C THR A 231 -3.91 17.26 17.52
N ALA A 232 -2.68 16.89 17.15
CA ALA A 232 -1.54 17.80 17.25
C ALA A 232 -1.71 19.00 16.31
N VAL A 233 -2.12 18.79 15.06
CA VAL A 233 -2.34 19.88 14.10
C VAL A 233 -3.55 20.74 14.50
N ALA A 234 -4.65 20.14 14.93
CA ALA A 234 -5.82 20.87 15.42
C ALA A 234 -5.48 21.75 16.64
N ALA A 235 -4.64 21.25 17.57
CA ALA A 235 -4.19 22.02 18.74
C ALA A 235 -3.30 23.20 18.31
N GLY A 236 -2.42 23.03 17.33
CA GLY A 236 -1.62 24.13 16.77
C GLY A 236 -2.50 25.23 16.16
N ILE A 237 -3.49 24.85 15.34
CA ILE A 237 -4.46 25.79 14.77
C ILE A 237 -5.24 26.54 15.87
N ALA A 238 -5.70 25.84 16.90
CA ALA A 238 -6.42 26.45 18.02
C ALA A 238 -5.56 27.43 18.83
N GLN A 239 -4.23 27.27 18.82
CA GLN A 239 -3.25 28.21 19.39
C GLN A 239 -2.92 29.37 18.46
N GLY A 240 -3.51 29.42 17.27
CA GLY A 240 -3.26 30.47 16.25
C GLY A 240 -1.97 30.28 15.47
N TRP A 241 -1.37 29.08 15.46
CA TRP A 241 -0.17 28.82 14.66
C TRP A 241 -0.48 28.84 13.17
N SER A 242 0.41 29.46 12.39
CA SER A 242 0.38 29.35 10.94
C SER A 242 0.73 27.92 10.50
N LYS A 243 0.51 27.62 9.23
CA LYS A 243 0.89 26.32 8.63
C LYS A 243 2.39 26.06 8.78
N GLU A 244 3.22 27.07 8.54
CA GLU A 244 4.67 27.01 8.68
C GLU A 244 5.10 26.76 10.14
N GLU A 245 4.40 27.39 11.09
CA GLU A 245 4.63 27.15 12.51
C GLU A 245 4.23 25.74 12.94
N CYS A 246 3.10 25.21 12.44
CA CYS A 246 2.71 23.83 12.66
C CYS A 246 3.76 22.87 12.09
N ILE A 247 4.22 23.06 10.86
CA ILE A 247 5.28 22.26 10.22
C ILE A 247 6.58 22.31 11.02
N ALA A 248 6.94 23.47 11.57
CA ALA A 248 8.19 23.61 12.34
C ALA A 248 8.14 22.99 13.75
N ARG A 249 6.94 22.86 14.34
CA ARG A 249 6.78 22.50 15.76
C ARG A 249 6.20 21.10 15.97
N ILE A 250 5.49 20.55 14.98
CA ILE A 250 4.84 19.24 15.09
C ILE A 250 5.69 18.20 14.34
N SER A 251 6.14 17.19 15.08
CA SER A 251 6.90 16.08 14.51
C SER A 251 6.69 14.81 15.33
N PHE A 252 6.57 13.69 14.64
CA PHE A 252 6.51 12.34 15.21
C PHE A 252 7.64 11.46 14.64
N ALA A 253 8.76 12.09 14.28
CA ALA A 253 9.92 11.39 13.73
C ALA A 253 10.57 10.41 14.73
N ASP A 254 10.32 10.60 16.01
CA ASP A 254 10.82 9.76 17.10
C ASP A 254 9.94 8.51 17.38
N ARG A 255 8.74 8.42 16.78
CA ARG A 255 7.81 7.32 17.04
C ARG A 255 8.19 6.04 16.30
N TYR A 256 8.45 6.18 15.01
CA TYR A 256 8.76 5.06 14.13
C TYR A 256 9.80 5.48 13.09
N PRO A 257 10.64 4.56 12.59
CA PRO A 257 11.48 4.81 11.42
C PRO A 257 10.59 4.99 10.18
N VAL A 258 11.17 5.48 9.10
CA VAL A 258 10.57 5.33 7.77
C VAL A 258 10.81 3.90 7.30
N ASP A 259 9.97 3.44 6.40
CA ASP A 259 10.07 2.11 5.84
C ASP A 259 11.44 1.83 5.16
N VAL A 260 11.70 0.56 4.86
CA VAL A 260 12.97 0.05 4.32
C VAL A 260 13.46 0.90 3.13
N GLY A 261 14.72 1.33 3.19
CA GLY A 261 15.36 2.13 2.15
C GLY A 261 14.91 3.59 2.05
N GLN A 262 13.95 4.04 2.88
CA GLN A 262 13.32 5.36 2.76
C GLN A 262 13.65 6.33 3.90
N GLY A 263 14.67 6.04 4.73
CA GLY A 263 15.02 6.87 5.89
C GLY A 263 15.24 8.36 5.58
N TYR A 264 15.71 8.68 4.38
CA TYR A 264 15.91 10.06 3.90
C TYR A 264 14.58 10.83 3.73
N MET A 265 13.45 10.14 3.64
CA MET A 265 12.13 10.75 3.48
C MET A 265 11.53 11.29 4.79
N MET A 266 12.14 11.02 5.95
CA MET A 266 11.57 11.39 7.26
C MET A 266 11.09 12.84 7.30
N GLY A 267 11.96 13.80 6.97
CA GLY A 267 11.60 15.22 6.99
C GLY A 267 10.51 15.59 5.99
N HIS A 268 10.45 14.90 4.86
CA HIS A 268 9.39 15.08 3.87
C HIS A 268 8.05 14.59 4.42
N ILE A 269 7.99 13.38 4.95
CA ILE A 269 6.76 12.80 5.52
C ILE A 269 6.18 13.69 6.63
N GLN A 270 7.04 14.13 7.57
CA GLN A 270 6.60 14.99 8.68
C GLN A 270 5.95 16.28 8.15
N ARG A 271 6.60 16.94 7.20
CA ARG A 271 6.11 18.19 6.61
C ARG A 271 4.81 18.01 5.84
N GLU A 272 4.75 17.01 4.96
CA GLU A 272 3.58 16.77 4.12
C GLU A 272 2.36 16.34 4.94
N ASN A 273 2.53 15.51 5.96
CA ASN A 273 1.46 15.11 6.85
C ASN A 273 0.86 16.32 7.59
N VAL A 274 1.70 17.18 8.17
CA VAL A 274 1.24 18.41 8.84
C VAL A 274 0.56 19.35 7.86
N SER A 275 1.18 19.57 6.69
CA SER A 275 0.67 20.47 5.65
C SER A 275 -0.72 20.04 5.17
N ALA A 276 -0.89 18.76 4.83
CA ALA A 276 -2.16 18.24 4.33
C ALA A 276 -3.27 18.28 5.39
N LEU A 277 -2.95 17.92 6.64
CA LEU A 277 -3.92 17.99 7.74
C LEU A 277 -4.32 19.43 8.06
N TYR A 278 -3.35 20.37 8.06
CA TYR A 278 -3.62 21.78 8.30
C TYR A 278 -4.62 22.33 7.27
N ASP A 279 -4.37 22.08 5.98
CA ASP A 279 -5.23 22.60 4.90
C ASP A 279 -6.66 22.05 5.00
N LYS A 280 -6.82 20.76 5.30
CA LYS A 280 -8.13 20.13 5.48
C LYS A 280 -8.88 20.71 6.68
N LEU A 281 -8.21 20.85 7.83
CA LEU A 281 -8.82 21.33 9.07
C LEU A 281 -9.24 22.80 8.94
N VAL A 282 -8.41 23.67 8.33
CA VAL A 282 -8.75 25.09 8.11
C VAL A 282 -9.87 25.24 7.09
N ALA A 283 -9.93 24.41 6.06
CA ALA A 283 -11.03 24.41 5.10
C ALA A 283 -12.35 23.86 5.67
N GLY A 284 -12.39 23.41 6.93
CA GLY A 284 -13.56 22.77 7.54
C GLY A 284 -13.93 21.43 6.87
N VAL A 285 -13.02 20.89 6.09
CA VAL A 285 -13.12 19.54 5.54
C VAL A 285 -12.69 18.57 6.63
N ARG A 286 -13.48 17.53 6.86
CA ARG A 286 -13.03 16.47 7.78
C ARG A 286 -11.73 15.87 7.26
N PRO A 287 -10.71 15.80 8.10
CA PRO A 287 -9.36 15.45 7.67
C PRO A 287 -9.24 14.04 7.12
#